data_a39170ca1fe504b973a889b58e66a19c
#
_entry.id   a39170ca1fe504b973a889b58e66a19c
#
_cell.length_a   1.000
_cell.length_b   1.000
_cell.length_c   1.000
_cell.angle_alpha   90.00
_cell.angle_beta   90.00
_cell.angle_gamma   90.00
#
_symmetry.space_group_name_H-M   'P 1'
#
loop_
_entity.id
_entity.type
_entity.pdbx_description
1 polymer ?
#
loop_
_entity_poly.entity_id
_entity_poly.type
_entity_poly.pdbx_seq_one_letter_code
_entity_poly.pdbx_strand_id
1 'polypeptide(L)'
;VAEAEIGRQASGDELELVKTMTLCTDATYEKGESTGDPTEVALVVLGDKHGVKKSELAAKNKRVAENPFDSDRKLMSTLNVEGDHYRVNTKGAMDHLLHIVTHVLYKGEVMPMTDEIKAKYMAIDNLMSDDALRLLGAAYKEVDSVIAPEDMEKDLILIGMVGMSDPPRMEVKDSIHEAQQAGITLIM
;
A
#
# COMPACT_ATOMS: atom_id res chain seq x y z
N VAL A 1 10.74 2.48 -12.36
CA VAL A 1 10.33 1.56 -11.28
C VAL A 1 11.61 1.00 -10.71
N ALA A 2 11.96 1.37 -9.48
CA ALA A 2 13.05 0.70 -8.80
C ALA A 2 12.48 -0.61 -8.24
N GLU A 3 13.00 -1.75 -8.72
CA GLU A 3 12.81 -3.00 -8.01
C GLU A 3 13.46 -2.86 -6.63
N ALA A 4 12.66 -3.02 -5.57
CA ALA A 4 13.19 -3.00 -4.22
C ALA A 4 14.10 -4.22 -4.06
N GLU A 5 15.40 -4.01 -3.95
CA GLU A 5 16.34 -5.08 -3.60
C GLU A 5 16.01 -5.59 -2.20
N ILE A 6 15.66 -6.87 -2.13
CA ILE A 6 15.33 -7.54 -0.86
C ILE A 6 16.53 -7.44 0.09
N GLY A 7 16.34 -6.83 1.26
CA GLY A 7 17.38 -6.66 2.28
C GLY A 7 18.06 -5.29 2.32
N ARG A 8 17.70 -4.36 1.41
CA ARG A 8 18.12 -2.95 1.51
C ARG A 8 17.16 -2.19 2.44
N GLN A 9 17.70 -1.40 3.35
CA GLN A 9 16.87 -0.46 4.12
C GLN A 9 16.24 0.58 3.18
N ALA A 10 14.93 0.79 3.30
CA ALA A 10 14.23 1.86 2.61
C ALA A 10 14.73 3.24 3.06
N SER A 11 14.79 4.20 2.16
CA SER A 11 15.22 5.57 2.45
C SER A 11 14.43 6.60 1.64
N GLY A 12 14.36 7.84 2.12
CA GLY A 12 13.65 8.91 1.44
C GLY A 12 12.16 8.58 1.22
N ASP A 13 11.64 8.85 0.03
CA ASP A 13 10.23 8.63 -0.34
C ASP A 13 9.81 7.16 -0.25
N GLU A 14 10.74 6.22 -0.51
CA GLU A 14 10.51 4.79 -0.35
C GLU A 14 10.21 4.42 1.11
N LEU A 15 10.95 5.02 2.06
CA LEU A 15 10.72 4.83 3.48
C LEU A 15 9.35 5.37 3.90
N GLU A 16 8.95 6.52 3.38
CA GLU A 16 7.62 7.12 3.63
C GLU A 16 6.50 6.24 3.07
N LEU A 17 6.69 5.68 1.87
CA LEU A 17 5.76 4.71 1.26
C LEU A 17 5.58 3.48 2.15
N VAL A 18 6.70 2.86 2.56
CA VAL A 18 6.70 1.64 3.39
C VAL A 18 6.08 1.90 4.76
N LYS A 19 6.41 3.03 5.42
CA LYS A 19 5.80 3.42 6.70
C LYS A 19 4.28 3.60 6.58
N THR A 20 3.82 4.36 5.58
CA THR A 20 2.40 4.61 5.34
C THR A 20 1.65 3.30 5.10
N MET A 21 2.18 2.41 4.25
CA MET A 21 1.60 1.10 4.00
C MET A 21 1.57 0.22 5.26
N THR A 22 2.62 0.28 6.10
CA THR A 22 2.71 -0.50 7.35
C THR A 22 1.75 0.01 8.42
N LEU A 23 1.56 1.33 8.56
CA LEU A 23 0.65 1.92 9.55
C LEU A 23 -0.83 1.75 9.16
N CYS A 24 -1.13 1.87 7.87
CA CYS A 24 -2.49 1.77 7.34
C CYS A 24 -2.88 0.30 7.05
N THR A 25 -2.73 -0.59 8.03
CA THR A 25 -3.13 -2.01 7.96
C THR A 25 -3.63 -2.50 9.30
N ASP A 26 -4.42 -3.57 9.29
CA ASP A 26 -4.84 -4.32 10.48
C ASP A 26 -4.03 -5.61 10.67
N ALA A 27 -3.38 -6.09 9.62
CA ALA A 27 -2.53 -7.28 9.67
C ALA A 27 -1.31 -7.08 10.59
N THR A 28 -0.82 -8.18 11.13
CA THR A 28 0.41 -8.23 11.93
C THR A 28 1.41 -9.21 11.35
N TYR A 29 2.69 -8.97 11.61
CA TYR A 29 3.77 -9.89 11.27
C TYR A 29 4.87 -9.80 12.33
N GLU A 30 5.13 -10.92 13.02
CA GLU A 30 6.19 -11.02 14.03
C GLU A 30 6.82 -12.41 13.98
N LYS A 31 8.15 -12.44 13.94
CA LYS A 31 8.95 -13.70 14.01
C LYS A 31 8.54 -14.78 13.01
N GLY A 32 8.06 -14.38 11.83
CA GLY A 32 7.63 -15.30 10.77
C GLY A 32 6.15 -15.71 10.84
N GLU A 33 5.43 -15.28 11.87
CA GLU A 33 3.99 -15.50 11.99
C GLU A 33 3.21 -14.26 11.55
N SER A 34 2.17 -14.45 10.76
CA SER A 34 1.31 -13.37 10.26
C SER A 34 -0.15 -13.60 10.58
N THR A 35 -0.90 -12.53 10.80
CA THR A 35 -2.35 -12.56 11.01
C THR A 35 -3.00 -11.41 10.24
N GLY A 36 -4.11 -11.67 9.58
CA GLY A 36 -4.90 -10.68 8.85
C GLY A 36 -5.13 -11.05 7.39
N ASP A 37 -5.66 -10.10 6.63
CA ASP A 37 -5.87 -10.25 5.19
C ASP A 37 -4.53 -10.45 4.45
N PRO A 38 -4.43 -11.39 3.49
CA PRO A 38 -3.18 -11.67 2.78
C PRO A 38 -2.55 -10.45 2.10
N THR A 39 -3.37 -9.54 1.57
CA THR A 39 -2.88 -8.30 0.95
C THR A 39 -2.21 -7.40 1.98
N GLU A 40 -2.82 -7.25 3.15
CA GLU A 40 -2.27 -6.47 4.25
C GLU A 40 -1.04 -7.12 4.89
N VAL A 41 -1.05 -8.46 5.00
CA VAL A 41 0.13 -9.22 5.44
C VAL A 41 1.32 -8.95 4.52
N ALA A 42 1.12 -8.89 3.20
CA ALA A 42 2.19 -8.57 2.26
C ALA A 42 2.80 -7.17 2.54
N LEU A 43 1.99 -6.19 2.93
CA LEU A 43 2.47 -4.84 3.26
C LEU A 43 3.31 -4.81 4.54
N VAL A 44 2.90 -5.52 5.61
CA VAL A 44 3.68 -5.56 6.85
C VAL A 44 4.95 -6.39 6.70
N VAL A 45 4.93 -7.44 5.87
CA VAL A 45 6.13 -8.21 5.49
C VAL A 45 7.09 -7.33 4.68
N LEU A 46 6.59 -6.52 3.75
CA LEU A 46 7.39 -5.53 3.03
C LEU A 46 8.06 -4.57 4.02
N GLY A 47 7.30 -4.05 5.00
CA GLY A 47 7.84 -3.22 6.07
C GLY A 47 9.00 -3.89 6.80
N ASP A 48 8.81 -5.11 7.29
CA ASP A 48 9.83 -5.86 8.03
C ASP A 48 11.10 -6.08 7.20
N LYS A 49 10.97 -6.45 5.92
CA LYS A 49 12.10 -6.62 4.99
C LYS A 49 12.89 -5.33 4.77
N HIS A 50 12.27 -4.18 4.90
CA HIS A 50 12.90 -2.86 4.77
C HIS A 50 13.29 -2.23 6.12
N GLY A 51 13.26 -3.00 7.21
CA GLY A 51 13.64 -2.55 8.55
C GLY A 51 12.56 -1.72 9.26
N VAL A 52 11.32 -1.73 8.76
CA VAL A 52 10.16 -1.04 9.34
C VAL A 52 9.25 -2.06 10.00
N LYS A 53 9.48 -2.34 11.28
CA LYS A 53 8.65 -3.27 12.04
C LYS A 53 7.36 -2.60 12.50
N LYS A 54 6.22 -3.20 12.19
CA LYS A 54 4.91 -2.64 12.53
C LYS A 54 4.73 -2.43 14.04
N SER A 55 5.13 -3.37 14.89
CA SER A 55 5.01 -3.25 16.35
C SER A 55 5.79 -2.04 16.89
N GLU A 56 7.01 -1.82 16.43
CA GLU A 56 7.83 -0.68 16.83
C GLU A 56 7.28 0.65 16.30
N LEU A 57 6.82 0.64 15.03
CA LEU A 57 6.25 1.82 14.39
C LEU A 57 4.92 2.22 15.03
N ALA A 58 4.03 1.26 15.27
CA ALA A 58 2.73 1.50 15.91
C ALA A 58 2.85 1.95 17.39
N ALA A 59 3.89 1.53 18.10
CA ALA A 59 4.17 1.99 19.44
C ALA A 59 4.54 3.49 19.48
N LYS A 60 5.25 3.98 18.45
CA LYS A 60 5.63 5.39 18.29
C LYS A 60 4.50 6.23 17.70
N ASN A 61 3.80 5.67 16.73
CA ASN A 61 2.76 6.33 15.93
C ASN A 61 1.39 5.72 16.24
N LYS A 62 0.90 5.93 17.46
CA LYS A 62 -0.34 5.34 17.94
C LYS A 62 -1.52 5.75 17.06
N ARG A 63 -2.30 4.77 16.57
CA ARG A 63 -3.57 5.01 15.86
C ARG A 63 -4.60 5.59 16.82
N VAL A 64 -5.20 6.72 16.47
CA VAL A 64 -6.21 7.43 17.27
C VAL A 64 -7.58 7.46 16.62
N ALA A 65 -7.63 7.32 15.28
CA ALA A 65 -8.88 7.18 14.52
C ALA A 65 -8.60 6.41 13.23
N GLU A 66 -9.66 5.96 12.58
CA GLU A 66 -9.58 5.27 11.30
C GLU A 66 -10.84 5.50 10.46
N ASN A 67 -10.68 5.38 9.14
CA ASN A 67 -11.73 5.20 8.17
C ASN A 67 -11.50 3.82 7.55
N PRO A 68 -12.24 2.76 7.98
CA PRO A 68 -11.98 1.39 7.57
C PRO A 68 -12.09 1.22 6.05
N PHE A 69 -11.51 0.14 5.52
CA PHE A 69 -11.65 -0.18 4.10
C PHE A 69 -13.12 -0.31 3.72
N ASP A 70 -13.47 0.32 2.62
CA ASP A 70 -14.79 0.26 2.02
C ASP A 70 -14.67 -0.02 0.51
N SER A 71 -15.45 -0.96 0.01
CA SER A 71 -15.37 -1.44 -1.37
C SER A 71 -15.83 -0.41 -2.41
N ASP A 72 -16.68 0.53 -2.04
CA ASP A 72 -17.16 1.58 -2.95
C ASP A 72 -16.12 2.70 -3.05
N ARG A 73 -15.49 3.07 -1.91
CA ARG A 73 -14.38 4.03 -1.88
C ARG A 73 -13.06 3.41 -2.33
N LYS A 74 -12.88 2.08 -2.19
CA LYS A 74 -11.63 1.34 -2.42
C LYS A 74 -10.42 1.90 -1.66
N LEU A 75 -10.66 2.55 -0.54
CA LEU A 75 -9.68 3.23 0.30
C LEU A 75 -9.82 2.77 1.75
N MET A 76 -8.71 2.85 2.47
CA MET A 76 -8.63 2.77 3.92
C MET A 76 -7.72 3.88 4.41
N SER A 77 -8.07 4.51 5.54
CA SER A 77 -7.26 5.56 6.15
C SER A 77 -7.12 5.37 7.64
N THR A 78 -5.95 5.69 8.18
CA THR A 78 -5.69 5.71 9.63
C THR A 78 -5.13 7.05 10.02
N LEU A 79 -5.53 7.56 11.19
CA LEU A 79 -4.97 8.74 11.81
C LEU A 79 -4.03 8.31 12.93
N ASN A 80 -2.77 8.64 12.81
CA ASN A 80 -1.74 8.24 13.74
C ASN A 80 -1.06 9.46 14.38
N VAL A 81 -0.65 9.33 15.64
CA VAL A 81 0.18 10.35 16.30
C VAL A 81 1.55 10.37 15.62
N GLU A 82 2.07 11.57 15.32
CA GLU A 82 3.42 11.77 14.79
C GLU A 82 4.10 12.95 15.49
N GLY A 83 4.87 12.63 16.55
CA GLY A 83 5.48 13.67 17.38
C GLY A 83 4.45 14.52 18.10
N ASP A 84 4.40 15.82 17.75
CA ASP A 84 3.49 16.83 18.30
C ASP A 84 2.24 17.10 17.44
N HIS A 85 2.09 16.38 16.33
CA HIS A 85 0.97 16.49 15.39
C HIS A 85 0.39 15.11 15.04
N TYR A 86 -0.48 15.04 14.06
CA TYR A 86 -1.08 13.80 13.58
C TYR A 86 -0.84 13.62 12.09
N ARG A 87 -0.81 12.37 11.68
CA ARG A 87 -0.67 12.00 10.27
C ARG A 87 -1.78 11.07 9.84
N VAL A 88 -2.49 11.46 8.79
CA VAL A 88 -3.38 10.57 8.05
C VAL A 88 -2.51 9.74 7.11
N ASN A 89 -2.65 8.42 7.18
CA ASN A 89 -2.06 7.47 6.24
C ASN A 89 -3.20 6.81 5.47
N THR A 90 -3.19 6.89 4.15
CA THR A 90 -4.23 6.35 3.28
C THR A 90 -3.63 5.39 2.28
N LYS A 91 -4.28 4.24 2.09
CA LYS A 91 -3.95 3.29 1.03
C LYS A 91 -5.19 2.94 0.24
N GLY A 92 -5.02 2.53 -1.01
CA GLY A 92 -6.09 2.01 -1.83
C GLY A 92 -5.81 2.01 -3.32
N ALA A 93 -6.87 1.87 -4.11
CA ALA A 93 -6.78 1.83 -5.56
C ALA A 93 -6.28 3.16 -6.11
N MET A 94 -5.34 3.10 -7.07
CA MET A 94 -4.68 4.30 -7.59
C MET A 94 -5.65 5.24 -8.29
N ASP A 95 -6.60 4.71 -9.04
CA ASP A 95 -7.65 5.48 -9.71
C ASP A 95 -8.44 6.35 -8.71
N HIS A 96 -8.84 5.79 -7.55
CA HIS A 96 -9.54 6.52 -6.50
C HIS A 96 -8.64 7.55 -5.80
N LEU A 97 -7.38 7.19 -5.48
CA LEU A 97 -6.44 8.11 -4.87
C LEU A 97 -6.17 9.34 -5.72
N LEU A 98 -6.00 9.17 -7.04
CA LEU A 98 -5.73 10.28 -7.96
C LEU A 98 -6.86 11.32 -8.06
N HIS A 99 -8.06 10.98 -7.60
CA HIS A 99 -9.16 11.96 -7.50
C HIS A 99 -9.10 12.84 -6.25
N ILE A 100 -8.47 12.38 -5.17
CA ILE A 100 -8.45 13.06 -3.87
C ILE A 100 -7.09 13.64 -3.48
N VAL A 101 -6.03 13.34 -4.23
CA VAL A 101 -4.71 13.92 -4.00
C VAL A 101 -4.57 15.27 -4.70
N THR A 102 -3.96 16.22 -4.00
CA THR A 102 -3.67 17.57 -4.52
C THR A 102 -2.19 17.80 -4.74
N HIS A 103 -1.34 16.98 -4.12
CA HIS A 103 0.11 17.05 -4.20
C HIS A 103 0.72 15.66 -4.38
N VAL A 104 1.99 15.63 -4.71
CA VAL A 104 2.82 14.42 -4.81
C VAL A 104 4.16 14.64 -4.12
N LEU A 105 4.62 13.63 -3.41
CA LEU A 105 5.97 13.59 -2.84
C LEU A 105 6.94 13.07 -3.93
N TYR A 106 7.97 13.86 -4.24
CA TYR A 106 8.99 13.47 -5.20
C TYR A 106 10.37 13.94 -4.73
N LYS A 107 11.27 12.98 -4.48
CA LYS A 107 12.64 13.21 -3.97
C LYS A 107 12.71 14.06 -2.70
N GLY A 108 11.78 13.82 -1.77
CA GLY A 108 11.67 14.52 -0.50
C GLY A 108 10.96 15.88 -0.57
N GLU A 109 10.49 16.29 -1.74
CA GLU A 109 9.79 17.56 -1.93
C GLU A 109 8.31 17.32 -2.25
N VAL A 110 7.44 18.10 -1.64
CA VAL A 110 6.00 18.10 -1.93
C VAL A 110 5.72 19.07 -3.05
N MET A 111 5.19 18.57 -4.16
CA MET A 111 4.89 19.33 -5.37
C MET A 111 3.40 19.26 -5.68
N PRO A 112 2.81 20.30 -6.33
CA PRO A 112 1.43 20.23 -6.78
C PRO A 112 1.21 19.07 -7.76
N MET A 113 0.08 18.37 -7.61
CA MET A 113 -0.34 17.33 -8.54
C MET A 113 -0.88 17.97 -9.81
N THR A 114 -0.24 17.68 -10.95
CA THR A 114 -0.68 18.14 -12.27
C THR A 114 -1.34 17.00 -13.04
N ASP A 115 -2.14 17.34 -14.07
CA ASP A 115 -2.74 16.34 -14.95
C ASP A 115 -1.70 15.49 -15.67
N GLU A 116 -0.54 16.06 -16.00
CA GLU A 116 0.59 15.32 -16.58
C GLU A 116 1.14 14.27 -15.61
N ILE A 117 1.29 14.63 -14.33
CA ILE A 117 1.75 13.71 -13.29
C ILE A 117 0.70 12.61 -13.05
N LYS A 118 -0.57 12.96 -12.99
CA LYS A 118 -1.68 11.97 -12.88
C LYS A 118 -1.64 10.98 -14.04
N ALA A 119 -1.49 11.48 -15.28
CA ALA A 119 -1.42 10.63 -16.46
C ALA A 119 -0.22 9.67 -16.42
N LYS A 120 0.94 10.10 -15.90
CA LYS A 120 2.11 9.24 -15.71
C LYS A 120 1.84 8.12 -14.69
N TYR A 121 1.21 8.43 -13.56
CA TYR A 121 0.86 7.43 -12.56
C TYR A 121 -0.16 6.43 -13.10
N MET A 122 -1.18 6.88 -13.84
CA MET A 122 -2.14 5.99 -14.50
C MET A 122 -1.49 5.09 -15.55
N ALA A 123 -0.53 5.61 -16.32
CA ALA A 123 0.20 4.80 -17.30
C ALA A 123 1.06 3.72 -16.62
N ILE A 124 1.69 4.03 -15.48
CA ILE A 124 2.45 3.05 -14.68
C ILE A 124 1.51 2.02 -14.06
N ASP A 125 0.35 2.44 -13.52
CA ASP A 125 -0.67 1.56 -12.96
C ASP A 125 -1.14 0.54 -14.01
N ASN A 126 -1.48 0.99 -15.21
CA ASN A 126 -1.87 0.11 -16.33
C ASN A 126 -0.74 -0.86 -16.69
N LEU A 127 0.50 -0.38 -16.83
CA LEU A 127 1.65 -1.21 -17.18
C LEU A 127 1.90 -2.32 -16.16
N MET A 128 1.84 -1.99 -14.86
CA MET A 128 2.03 -2.97 -13.80
C MET A 128 0.84 -3.94 -13.68
N SER A 129 -0.37 -3.47 -13.99
CA SER A 129 -1.57 -4.32 -14.03
C SER A 129 -1.52 -5.32 -15.19
N ASP A 130 -0.96 -4.95 -16.33
CA ASP A 130 -0.73 -5.85 -17.47
C ASP A 130 0.24 -7.01 -17.10
N ASP A 131 1.14 -6.78 -16.12
CA ASP A 131 2.01 -7.81 -15.53
C ASP A 131 1.31 -8.64 -14.44
N ALA A 132 -0.02 -8.56 -14.34
CA ALA A 132 -0.84 -9.26 -13.35
C ALA A 132 -0.48 -8.94 -11.88
N LEU A 133 0.02 -7.72 -11.63
CA LEU A 133 0.28 -7.25 -10.28
C LEU A 133 -0.99 -6.64 -9.67
N ARG A 134 -1.22 -6.94 -8.39
CA ARG A 134 -2.21 -6.22 -7.58
C ARG A 134 -1.59 -4.94 -7.07
N LEU A 135 -2.16 -3.80 -7.42
CA LEU A 135 -1.61 -2.50 -7.11
C LEU A 135 -2.33 -1.82 -5.94
N LEU A 136 -1.56 -1.18 -5.08
CA LEU A 136 -2.05 -0.29 -4.04
C LEU A 136 -1.24 0.99 -4.03
N GLY A 137 -1.93 2.12 -4.10
CA GLY A 137 -1.35 3.44 -3.88
C GLY A 137 -1.31 3.81 -2.40
N ALA A 138 -0.39 4.70 -2.04
CA ALA A 138 -0.30 5.32 -0.72
C ALA A 138 -0.25 6.83 -0.82
N ALA A 139 -0.95 7.47 0.09
CA ALA A 139 -0.98 8.92 0.26
C ALA A 139 -1.02 9.30 1.74
N TYR A 140 -0.68 10.53 2.07
CA TYR A 140 -0.72 11.02 3.43
C TYR A 140 -1.09 12.50 3.49
N LYS A 141 -1.40 12.97 4.68
CA LYS A 141 -1.35 14.40 5.06
C LYS A 141 -1.06 14.55 6.54
N GLU A 142 -0.52 15.69 6.90
CA GLU A 142 -0.30 16.09 8.29
C GLU A 142 -1.43 17.02 8.74
N VAL A 143 -1.85 16.87 10.01
CA VAL A 143 -2.89 17.69 10.62
C VAL A 143 -2.54 17.98 12.08
N ASP A 144 -2.90 19.16 12.58
CA ASP A 144 -2.54 19.62 13.93
C ASP A 144 -3.45 19.05 15.03
N SER A 145 -4.57 18.44 14.66
CA SER A 145 -5.57 17.90 15.59
C SER A 145 -6.21 16.63 15.06
N VAL A 146 -6.86 15.87 15.95
CA VAL A 146 -7.71 14.75 15.54
C VAL A 146 -8.87 15.26 14.69
N ILE A 147 -9.02 14.69 13.50
CA ILE A 147 -10.08 15.01 12.54
C ILE A 147 -11.07 13.86 12.39
N ALA A 148 -12.26 14.17 11.89
CA ALA A 148 -13.29 13.17 11.64
C ALA A 148 -12.89 12.23 10.45
N PRO A 149 -13.36 10.97 10.42
CA PRO A 149 -13.06 10.03 9.34
C PRO A 149 -13.39 10.56 7.95
N GLU A 150 -14.51 11.28 7.79
CA GLU A 150 -14.95 11.89 6.53
C GLU A 150 -14.02 13.00 6.00
N ASP A 151 -13.13 13.52 6.85
CA ASP A 151 -12.17 14.56 6.48
C ASP A 151 -10.76 13.97 6.22
N MET A 152 -10.54 12.69 6.51
CA MET A 152 -9.24 12.07 6.30
C MET A 152 -8.86 12.00 4.82
N GLU A 153 -9.82 11.67 3.95
CA GLU A 153 -9.60 11.39 2.53
C GLU A 153 -9.79 12.62 1.63
N LYS A 154 -9.22 13.75 2.06
CA LYS A 154 -9.24 15.03 1.32
C LYS A 154 -7.85 15.65 1.32
N ASP A 155 -7.49 16.27 0.21
CA ASP A 155 -6.24 17.07 0.07
C ASP A 155 -4.98 16.28 0.44
N LEU A 156 -4.89 15.02 0.01
CA LEU A 156 -3.77 14.15 0.31
C LEU A 156 -2.56 14.41 -0.59
N ILE A 157 -1.39 14.00 -0.11
CA ILE A 157 -0.12 13.99 -0.81
C ILE A 157 0.15 12.55 -1.25
N LEU A 158 0.19 12.29 -2.54
CA LEU A 158 0.54 10.97 -3.09
C LEU A 158 2.02 10.68 -2.82
N ILE A 159 2.33 9.50 -2.28
CA ILE A 159 3.71 9.05 -2.11
C ILE A 159 4.14 8.18 -3.28
N GLY A 160 3.29 7.22 -3.67
CA GLY A 160 3.57 6.25 -4.71
C GLY A 160 2.66 5.05 -4.66
N MET A 161 3.09 3.94 -5.25
CA MET A 161 2.34 2.69 -5.28
C MET A 161 3.26 1.49 -5.05
N VAL A 162 2.68 0.39 -4.62
CA VAL A 162 3.32 -0.93 -4.54
C VAL A 162 2.55 -1.93 -5.41
N GLY A 163 3.28 -2.81 -6.08
CA GLY A 163 2.73 -3.94 -6.82
C GLY A 163 2.99 -5.23 -6.05
N MET A 164 1.98 -6.07 -5.92
CA MET A 164 2.03 -7.37 -5.28
C MET A 164 1.78 -8.45 -6.30
N SER A 165 2.60 -9.50 -6.28
CA SER A 165 2.42 -10.71 -7.07
C SER A 165 1.92 -11.84 -6.16
N ASP A 166 0.91 -12.57 -6.62
CA ASP A 166 0.50 -13.83 -6.00
C ASP A 166 0.98 -14.98 -6.92
N PRO A 167 2.20 -15.50 -6.72
CA PRO A 167 2.74 -16.53 -7.58
C PRO A 167 1.92 -17.81 -7.44
N PRO A 168 1.64 -18.51 -8.56
CA PRO A 168 0.93 -19.78 -8.52
C PRO A 168 1.71 -20.79 -7.68
N ARG A 169 1.01 -21.59 -6.89
CA ARG A 169 1.61 -22.68 -6.12
C ARG A 169 2.25 -23.68 -7.08
N MET A 170 3.52 -24.03 -6.84
CA MET A 170 4.27 -24.92 -7.74
C MET A 170 3.60 -26.28 -7.92
N GLU A 171 2.96 -26.81 -6.87
CA GLU A 171 2.19 -28.07 -6.88
C GLU A 171 0.98 -28.06 -7.82
N VAL A 172 0.42 -26.88 -8.15
CA VAL A 172 -0.72 -26.75 -9.07
C VAL A 172 -0.32 -27.17 -10.49
N LYS A 173 0.94 -27.00 -10.88
CA LYS A 173 1.43 -27.36 -12.21
C LYS A 173 1.25 -28.86 -12.49
N ASP A 174 1.59 -29.68 -11.51
CA ASP A 174 1.49 -31.14 -11.65
C ASP A 174 0.02 -31.59 -11.66
N SER A 175 -0.80 -30.99 -10.79
CA SER A 175 -2.25 -31.25 -10.74
C SER A 175 -2.96 -30.84 -12.04
N ILE A 176 -2.56 -29.74 -12.67
CA ILE A 176 -3.06 -29.30 -13.98
C ILE A 176 -2.68 -30.35 -15.05
N HIS A 177 -1.44 -30.83 -15.02
CA HIS A 177 -0.99 -31.80 -16.00
C HIS A 177 -1.75 -33.13 -15.87
N GLU A 178 -1.95 -33.64 -14.66
CA GLU A 178 -2.77 -34.82 -14.39
C GLU A 178 -4.21 -34.67 -14.85
N ALA A 179 -4.85 -33.53 -14.57
CA ALA A 179 -6.20 -33.23 -15.02
C ALA A 179 -6.30 -33.21 -16.56
N GLN A 180 -5.32 -32.61 -17.24
CA GLN A 180 -5.27 -32.60 -18.71
C GLN A 180 -5.08 -34.00 -19.29
N GLN A 181 -4.25 -34.85 -18.67
CA GLN A 181 -4.08 -36.25 -19.08
C GLN A 181 -5.37 -37.05 -18.91
N ALA A 182 -6.18 -36.74 -17.90
CA ALA A 182 -7.51 -37.32 -17.69
C ALA A 182 -8.61 -36.76 -18.64
N GLY A 183 -8.24 -35.90 -19.59
CA GLY A 183 -9.19 -35.28 -20.52
C GLY A 183 -10.04 -34.16 -19.95
N ILE A 184 -9.67 -33.61 -18.77
CA ILE A 184 -10.40 -32.51 -18.11
C ILE A 184 -9.88 -31.19 -18.65
N THR A 185 -10.76 -30.37 -19.18
CA THR A 185 -10.44 -29.00 -19.60
C THR A 185 -10.54 -28.07 -18.40
N LEU A 186 -9.43 -27.41 -18.04
CA LEU A 186 -9.40 -26.40 -16.98
C LEU A 186 -9.74 -25.04 -17.56
N ILE A 187 -10.72 -24.37 -16.94
CA ILE A 187 -11.16 -23.00 -17.31
C ILE A 187 -10.93 -22.13 -16.08
N MET A 188 -10.22 -21.01 -16.25
CA MET A 188 -10.07 -19.96 -15.25
C MET A 188 -11.00 -18.79 -15.58
#